data_b95cc8eb828ff081d267d085e68bca77
#
_entry.id   b95cc8eb828ff081d267d085e68bca77
#
_cell.length_a   1.000
_cell.length_b   1.000
_cell.length_c   1.000
_cell.angle_alpha   90.00
_cell.angle_beta   90.00
_cell.angle_gamma   90.00
#
_symmetry.space_group_name_H-M   'P 1'
#
loop_
_entity.id
_entity.type
_entity.pdbx_description
1 polymer ?
#
loop_
_entity_poly.entity_id
_entity_poly.type
_entity_poly.pdbx_seq_one_letter_code
_entity_poly.pdbx_strand_id
1 'polypeptide(L)'
;MAKLPVSVCIIAKNEEKYIEQCLRHLLPFGMEIVVVDTGSNDRTRDIALKYTDQVFDFEWINDFSAARNFAASKAKNNWILVVDCDEYVKELDIQTVRMCMQKHAHQVGMMKIKNLHTQSNGEQTYHIDEVPRLYNRNFYEYRFRIHEQITPKNTCLDDKVVLHTFKIPVMVEHHGYDLPQEEMLQKQERNLELLQSALGENAYDDYLYFQIAQSNYILHRYEEAAAAIEHCFNMNPDVRKGYMKVAIPTYARIMRKVKRSEDALKHLLRYQEYINTAEYSYLLGCCYQECGENLKALLTLVKVTQMADIDMLGEAAYDVYVRIMILHNLSGNQEGVMFFKQRLEEYGLSHGRKIVFQ
;
A
#
# COMPACT_ATOMS: atom_id res chain seq x y z
N MET A 1 -15.23 28.79 17.23
CA MET A 1 -15.79 28.00 16.10
C MET A 1 -16.43 26.73 16.67
N ALA A 2 -17.56 26.29 16.12
CA ALA A 2 -18.18 25.04 16.56
C ALA A 2 -17.25 23.86 16.22
N LYS A 3 -17.03 22.95 17.20
CA LYS A 3 -16.21 21.75 17.03
C LYS A 3 -16.71 20.90 15.85
N LEU A 4 -15.81 20.28 15.10
CA LEU A 4 -16.19 19.31 14.08
C LEU A 4 -16.80 18.07 14.78
N PRO A 5 -18.03 17.63 14.42
CA PRO A 5 -18.68 16.49 15.07
C PRO A 5 -18.11 15.15 14.53
N VAL A 6 -16.82 14.98 14.74
CA VAL A 6 -16.02 13.80 14.32
C VAL A 6 -15.26 13.30 15.54
N SER A 7 -15.24 11.98 15.72
CA SER A 7 -14.37 11.32 16.67
C SER A 7 -13.21 10.67 15.92
N VAL A 8 -11.99 11.00 16.30
CA VAL A 8 -10.79 10.31 15.81
C VAL A 8 -10.62 9.03 16.61
N CYS A 9 -10.61 7.89 15.94
CA CYS A 9 -10.41 6.59 16.57
C CYS A 9 -9.05 6.01 16.19
N ILE A 10 -8.27 5.67 17.20
CA ILE A 10 -6.92 5.12 17.10
C ILE A 10 -6.89 3.78 17.81
N ILE A 11 -6.34 2.75 17.15
CA ILE A 11 -5.96 1.50 17.82
C ILE A 11 -4.45 1.48 17.98
N ALA A 12 -3.95 1.03 19.13
CA ALA A 12 -2.54 1.11 19.47
C ALA A 12 -2.03 -0.20 20.09
N LYS A 13 -0.81 -0.61 19.76
CA LYS A 13 -0.07 -1.66 20.45
C LYS A 13 1.44 -1.44 20.31
N ASN A 14 2.11 -1.12 21.43
CA ASN A 14 3.55 -0.86 21.46
C ASN A 14 3.98 0.25 20.50
N GLU A 15 3.31 1.40 20.61
CA GLU A 15 3.49 2.57 19.74
C GLU A 15 4.08 3.79 20.52
N GLU A 16 4.81 3.56 21.62
CA GLU A 16 5.36 4.64 22.44
C GLU A 16 6.23 5.62 21.64
N LYS A 17 6.84 5.16 20.54
CA LYS A 17 7.66 5.96 19.64
C LYS A 17 6.86 7.00 18.85
N TYR A 18 5.62 6.67 18.46
CA TYR A 18 4.84 7.45 17.49
C TYR A 18 3.62 8.14 18.09
N ILE A 19 2.94 7.50 19.05
CA ILE A 19 1.62 7.91 19.54
C ILE A 19 1.59 9.35 20.07
N GLU A 20 2.67 9.80 20.73
CA GLU A 20 2.72 11.17 21.27
C GLU A 20 2.61 12.22 20.16
N GLN A 21 3.37 12.04 19.08
CA GLN A 21 3.34 12.96 17.95
C GLN A 21 2.00 12.89 17.19
N CYS A 22 1.45 11.70 17.00
CA CYS A 22 0.13 11.53 16.42
C CYS A 22 -0.91 12.37 17.18
N LEU A 23 -0.98 12.21 18.51
CA LEU A 23 -1.93 12.92 19.34
C LEU A 23 -1.70 14.44 19.34
N ARG A 24 -0.44 14.90 19.39
CA ARG A 24 -0.08 16.33 19.31
C ARG A 24 -0.57 16.96 17.99
N HIS A 25 -0.52 16.25 16.88
CA HIS A 25 -1.00 16.76 15.58
C HIS A 25 -2.53 16.79 15.48
N LEU A 26 -3.25 16.05 16.31
CA LEU A 26 -4.72 16.05 16.35
C LEU A 26 -5.30 17.14 17.27
N LEU A 27 -4.58 17.52 18.34
CA LEU A 27 -5.08 18.49 19.34
C LEU A 27 -5.56 19.83 18.74
N PRO A 28 -4.87 20.46 17.75
CA PRO A 28 -5.27 21.75 17.22
C PRO A 28 -6.67 21.79 16.60
N PHE A 29 -7.19 20.63 16.18
CA PHE A 29 -8.49 20.52 15.52
C PHE A 29 -9.65 20.39 16.50
N GLY A 30 -9.39 20.14 17.79
CA GLY A 30 -10.39 20.08 18.85
C GLY A 30 -11.45 19.00 18.68
N MET A 31 -11.14 17.94 17.91
CA MET A 31 -11.99 16.76 17.75
C MET A 31 -11.93 15.87 19.01
N GLU A 32 -12.92 15.03 19.18
CA GLU A 32 -12.83 13.93 20.16
C GLU A 32 -11.75 12.94 19.72
N ILE A 33 -10.92 12.48 20.64
CA ILE A 33 -9.89 11.46 20.40
C ILE A 33 -10.18 10.26 21.29
N VAL A 34 -10.38 9.11 20.67
CA VAL A 34 -10.59 7.81 21.31
C VAL A 34 -9.39 6.93 20.98
N VAL A 35 -8.69 6.45 21.99
CA VAL A 35 -7.57 5.51 21.84
C VAL A 35 -7.97 4.17 22.42
N VAL A 36 -7.72 3.10 21.67
CA VAL A 36 -7.93 1.73 22.12
C VAL A 36 -6.59 1.02 22.17
N ASP A 37 -6.14 0.71 23.37
CA ASP A 37 -4.95 -0.09 23.60
C ASP A 37 -5.28 -1.57 23.45
N THR A 38 -4.58 -2.26 22.56
CA THR A 38 -4.80 -3.68 22.26
C THR A 38 -3.78 -4.59 22.96
N GLY A 39 -3.29 -4.15 24.13
CA GLY A 39 -2.37 -4.90 24.98
C GLY A 39 -0.91 -4.47 24.79
N SER A 40 -0.63 -3.18 24.94
CA SER A 40 0.75 -2.64 24.95
C SER A 40 1.48 -3.06 26.23
N ASN A 41 2.77 -3.32 26.10
CA ASN A 41 3.70 -3.62 27.19
C ASN A 41 4.70 -2.49 27.42
N ASP A 42 4.63 -1.42 26.62
CA ASP A 42 5.44 -0.21 26.69
C ASP A 42 4.65 0.96 27.30
N ARG A 43 5.09 2.18 27.12
CA ARG A 43 4.44 3.39 27.66
C ARG A 43 3.33 3.95 26.76
N THR A 44 2.89 3.24 25.72
CA THR A 44 1.87 3.70 24.78
C THR A 44 0.62 4.22 25.49
N ARG A 45 0.06 3.41 26.41
CA ARG A 45 -1.15 3.73 27.17
C ARG A 45 -0.95 4.95 28.08
N ASP A 46 0.16 5.01 28.82
CA ASP A 46 0.48 6.11 29.73
C ASP A 46 0.68 7.42 28.96
N ILE A 47 1.24 7.37 27.76
CA ILE A 47 1.39 8.53 26.89
C ILE A 47 0.01 8.99 26.42
N ALA A 48 -0.85 8.09 25.94
CA ALA A 48 -2.19 8.42 25.47
C ALA A 48 -3.03 9.13 26.52
N LEU A 49 -2.98 8.68 27.79
CA LEU A 49 -3.70 9.27 28.92
C LEU A 49 -3.31 10.73 29.24
N LYS A 50 -2.15 11.21 28.75
CA LYS A 50 -1.77 12.63 28.89
C LYS A 50 -2.53 13.56 27.92
N TYR A 51 -3.15 13.00 26.89
CA TYR A 51 -3.75 13.75 25.78
C TYR A 51 -5.28 13.59 25.70
N THR A 52 -5.81 12.47 26.21
CA THR A 52 -7.25 12.19 26.25
C THR A 52 -7.59 11.29 27.44
N ASP A 53 -8.79 11.49 28.01
CA ASP A 53 -9.39 10.60 29.00
C ASP A 53 -10.14 9.41 28.36
N GLN A 54 -10.27 9.40 27.04
CA GLN A 54 -10.95 8.36 26.27
C GLN A 54 -9.95 7.28 25.83
N VAL A 55 -9.27 6.63 26.79
CA VAL A 55 -8.37 5.51 26.55
C VAL A 55 -9.01 4.24 27.09
N PHE A 56 -9.20 3.26 26.22
CA PHE A 56 -9.87 2.00 26.53
C PHE A 56 -8.98 0.81 26.25
N ASP A 57 -9.08 -0.23 27.05
CA ASP A 57 -8.39 -1.49 26.85
C ASP A 57 -9.26 -2.42 25.99
N PHE A 58 -8.64 -3.15 25.06
CA PHE A 58 -9.27 -4.16 24.24
C PHE A 58 -8.37 -5.40 24.20
N GLU A 59 -8.89 -6.52 24.65
CA GLU A 59 -8.16 -7.79 24.56
C GLU A 59 -7.98 -8.17 23.09
N TRP A 60 -6.72 -8.35 22.67
CA TRP A 60 -6.41 -8.66 21.27
C TRP A 60 -6.87 -10.07 20.89
N ILE A 61 -7.81 -10.15 19.97
CA ILE A 61 -8.42 -11.40 19.48
C ILE A 61 -8.03 -11.73 18.04
N ASN A 62 -6.90 -11.21 17.57
CA ASN A 62 -6.43 -11.35 16.18
C ASN A 62 -7.42 -10.83 15.13
N ASP A 63 -8.07 -9.69 15.43
CA ASP A 63 -9.08 -9.08 14.58
C ASP A 63 -8.98 -7.54 14.64
N PHE A 64 -8.42 -6.94 13.60
CA PHE A 64 -8.31 -5.48 13.46
C PHE A 64 -9.69 -4.81 13.34
N SER A 65 -10.63 -5.43 12.61
CA SER A 65 -12.00 -4.88 12.48
C SER A 65 -12.70 -4.81 13.81
N ALA A 66 -12.57 -5.84 14.65
CA ALA A 66 -13.16 -5.86 15.98
C ALA A 66 -12.60 -4.72 16.84
N ALA A 67 -11.28 -4.50 16.83
CA ALA A 67 -10.64 -3.41 17.56
C ALA A 67 -11.09 -2.02 17.04
N ARG A 68 -11.15 -1.80 15.71
CA ARG A 68 -11.63 -0.53 15.14
C ARG A 68 -13.11 -0.30 15.40
N ASN A 69 -13.95 -1.32 15.31
CA ASN A 69 -15.37 -1.22 15.63
C ASN A 69 -15.60 -0.97 17.13
N PHE A 70 -14.78 -1.56 18.00
CA PHE A 70 -14.81 -1.27 19.43
C PHE A 70 -14.44 0.21 19.68
N ALA A 71 -13.39 0.74 19.06
CA ALA A 71 -13.03 2.16 19.15
C ALA A 71 -14.19 3.05 18.69
N ALA A 72 -14.79 2.75 17.55
CA ALA A 72 -15.95 3.47 17.05
C ALA A 72 -17.16 3.40 17.98
N SER A 73 -17.33 2.29 18.73
CA SER A 73 -18.43 2.15 19.72
C SER A 73 -18.27 3.08 20.92
N LYS A 74 -17.03 3.44 21.28
CA LYS A 74 -16.71 4.36 22.40
C LYS A 74 -16.85 5.83 22.03
N ALA A 75 -16.87 6.15 20.74
CA ALA A 75 -16.97 7.51 20.23
C ALA A 75 -18.32 8.15 20.55
N LYS A 76 -18.33 9.47 20.84
CA LYS A 76 -19.56 10.25 21.06
C LYS A 76 -20.23 10.67 19.76
N ASN A 77 -19.42 10.87 18.69
CA ASN A 77 -19.92 11.31 17.39
C ASN A 77 -20.23 10.11 16.47
N ASN A 78 -21.12 10.32 15.51
CA ASN A 78 -21.45 9.31 14.52
C ASN A 78 -20.43 9.26 13.36
N TRP A 79 -19.76 10.35 13.10
CA TRP A 79 -18.68 10.38 12.13
C TRP A 79 -17.35 10.00 12.77
N ILE A 80 -16.72 9.00 12.21
CA ILE A 80 -15.45 8.43 12.68
C ILE A 80 -14.38 8.73 11.66
N LEU A 81 -13.28 9.32 12.10
CA LEU A 81 -12.04 9.42 11.36
C LEU A 81 -11.04 8.43 11.97
N VAL A 82 -10.57 7.49 11.20
CA VAL A 82 -9.55 6.54 11.63
C VAL A 82 -8.16 7.10 11.28
N VAL A 83 -7.28 7.07 12.28
CA VAL A 83 -5.87 7.47 12.15
C VAL A 83 -5.03 6.41 12.87
N ASP A 84 -3.93 5.99 12.29
CA ASP A 84 -2.98 5.07 12.91
C ASP A 84 -1.92 5.85 13.73
N CYS A 85 -1.26 5.20 14.70
CA CYS A 85 -0.35 5.89 15.63
C CYS A 85 0.86 6.55 14.96
N ASP A 86 1.27 6.03 13.81
CA ASP A 86 2.38 6.51 12.98
C ASP A 86 1.96 7.49 11.86
N GLU A 87 0.68 7.92 11.87
CA GLU A 87 0.11 8.88 10.95
C GLU A 87 -0.06 10.25 11.63
N TYR A 88 0.59 11.30 11.09
CA TYR A 88 0.56 12.66 11.65
C TYR A 88 -0.25 13.59 10.76
N VAL A 89 -1.39 14.08 11.25
CA VAL A 89 -2.26 14.99 10.50
C VAL A 89 -1.54 16.30 10.24
N LYS A 90 -1.29 16.63 8.98
CA LYS A 90 -0.64 17.86 8.53
C LYS A 90 -1.63 18.91 8.04
N GLU A 91 -2.66 18.45 7.33
CA GLU A 91 -3.68 19.32 6.76
C GLU A 91 -5.05 18.77 7.12
N LEU A 92 -5.92 19.65 7.59
CA LEU A 92 -7.33 19.36 7.83
C LEU A 92 -8.12 20.67 7.74
N ASP A 93 -8.94 20.82 6.70
CA ASP A 93 -9.89 21.94 6.59
C ASP A 93 -11.22 21.53 7.21
N ILE A 94 -11.44 21.99 8.46
CA ILE A 94 -12.62 21.70 9.27
C ILE A 94 -13.91 22.11 8.55
N GLN A 95 -13.92 23.25 7.87
CA GLN A 95 -15.14 23.79 7.23
C GLN A 95 -15.51 22.93 6.03
N THR A 96 -14.55 22.65 5.17
CA THR A 96 -14.77 21.81 3.99
C THR A 96 -15.13 20.38 4.38
N VAL A 97 -14.48 19.78 5.39
CA VAL A 97 -14.85 18.44 5.89
C VAL A 97 -16.30 18.43 6.38
N ARG A 98 -16.73 19.46 7.14
CA ARG A 98 -18.12 19.60 7.61
C ARG A 98 -19.13 19.67 6.45
N MET A 99 -18.84 20.46 5.42
CA MET A 99 -19.70 20.56 4.22
C MET A 99 -19.78 19.21 3.49
N CYS A 100 -18.64 18.54 3.34
CA CYS A 100 -18.58 17.21 2.73
C CYS A 100 -19.45 16.20 3.49
N MET A 101 -19.34 16.15 4.82
CA MET A 101 -20.14 15.26 5.68
C MET A 101 -21.65 15.48 5.52
N GLN A 102 -22.08 16.74 5.40
CA GLN A 102 -23.49 17.07 5.17
C GLN A 102 -23.98 16.65 3.79
N LYS A 103 -23.15 16.88 2.77
CA LYS A 103 -23.49 16.55 1.37
C LYS A 103 -23.45 15.05 1.09
N HIS A 104 -22.58 14.32 1.77
CA HIS A 104 -22.24 12.91 1.48
C HIS A 104 -22.51 12.00 2.70
N ALA A 105 -23.66 12.17 3.38
CA ALA A 105 -23.96 11.49 4.64
C ALA A 105 -23.89 9.95 4.57
N HIS A 106 -24.14 9.36 3.40
CA HIS A 106 -24.13 7.92 3.14
C HIS A 106 -22.94 7.47 2.27
N GLN A 107 -21.84 8.18 2.30
CA GLN A 107 -20.62 7.85 1.56
C GLN A 107 -19.41 7.86 2.50
N VAL A 108 -18.29 7.33 2.03
CA VAL A 108 -17.04 7.26 2.80
C VAL A 108 -16.04 8.27 2.28
N GLY A 109 -15.45 9.05 3.19
CA GLY A 109 -14.44 10.04 2.88
C GLY A 109 -13.07 9.43 2.68
N MET A 110 -12.46 9.77 1.53
CA MET A 110 -11.08 9.41 1.18
C MET A 110 -10.14 10.51 1.64
N MET A 111 -9.16 10.18 2.47
CA MET A 111 -8.08 11.09 2.86
C MET A 111 -6.78 10.74 2.13
N LYS A 112 -5.85 11.67 2.09
CA LYS A 112 -4.52 11.48 1.52
C LYS A 112 -3.55 11.03 2.59
N ILE A 113 -2.78 9.99 2.30
CA ILE A 113 -1.65 9.53 3.10
C ILE A 113 -0.37 9.77 2.29
N LYS A 114 0.52 10.59 2.83
CA LYS A 114 1.87 10.81 2.31
C LYS A 114 2.81 9.82 2.99
N ASN A 115 3.12 8.74 2.30
CA ASN A 115 4.02 7.70 2.76
C ASN A 115 5.47 8.14 2.55
N LEU A 116 6.21 8.28 3.63
CA LEU A 116 7.62 8.68 3.61
C LEU A 116 8.50 7.45 3.50
N HIS A 117 9.54 7.52 2.68
CA HIS A 117 10.54 6.48 2.50
C HIS A 117 11.93 7.10 2.55
N THR A 118 12.82 6.49 3.33
CA THR A 118 14.22 6.86 3.32
C THR A 118 14.98 5.91 2.40
N GLN A 119 15.57 6.44 1.34
CA GLN A 119 16.39 5.66 0.42
C GLN A 119 17.74 5.29 1.06
N SER A 120 18.44 4.30 0.49
CA SER A 120 19.75 3.86 0.95
C SER A 120 20.83 4.97 0.97
N ASN A 121 20.63 6.02 0.18
CA ASN A 121 21.48 7.22 0.15
C ASN A 121 21.11 8.28 1.22
N GLY A 122 20.11 8.03 2.06
CA GLY A 122 19.59 8.95 3.07
C GLY A 122 18.60 9.99 2.53
N GLU A 123 18.28 9.98 1.26
CA GLU A 123 17.29 10.87 0.64
C GLU A 123 15.88 10.43 0.99
N GLN A 124 15.02 11.39 1.40
CA GLN A 124 13.62 11.12 1.64
C GLN A 124 12.81 11.29 0.36
N THR A 125 12.11 10.24 0.00
CA THR A 125 11.09 10.23 -1.06
C THR A 125 9.72 9.98 -0.47
N TYR A 126 8.68 10.23 -1.25
CA TYR A 126 7.32 9.93 -0.80
C TYR A 126 6.43 9.55 -1.97
N HIS A 127 5.37 8.82 -1.65
CA HIS A 127 4.21 8.68 -2.54
C HIS A 127 2.93 9.01 -1.77
N ILE A 128 1.87 9.37 -2.50
CA ILE A 128 0.58 9.74 -1.92
C ILE A 128 -0.45 8.70 -2.33
N ASP A 129 -1.08 8.10 -1.31
CA ASP A 129 -2.25 7.23 -1.48
C ASP A 129 -3.53 7.95 -1.06
N GLU A 130 -4.65 7.58 -1.67
CA GLU A 130 -5.98 7.98 -1.20
C GLU A 130 -6.65 6.75 -0.57
N VAL A 131 -7.02 6.88 0.72
CA VAL A 131 -7.57 5.77 1.50
C VAL A 131 -8.90 6.14 2.17
N PRO A 132 -9.85 5.20 2.30
CA PRO A 132 -11.10 5.41 2.99
C PRO A 132 -10.87 5.42 4.51
N ARG A 133 -11.09 6.57 5.17
CA ARG A 133 -10.83 6.73 6.61
C ARG A 133 -11.94 7.49 7.37
N LEU A 134 -12.79 8.28 6.68
CA LEU A 134 -13.89 9.01 7.30
C LEU A 134 -15.23 8.35 6.96
N TYR A 135 -15.96 7.87 7.96
CA TYR A 135 -17.23 7.20 7.73
C TYR A 135 -18.26 7.49 8.84
N ASN A 136 -19.53 7.32 8.53
CA ASN A 136 -20.60 7.38 9.53
C ASN A 136 -20.91 5.97 10.06
N ARG A 137 -20.63 5.75 11.35
CA ARG A 137 -20.79 4.45 12.04
C ARG A 137 -22.23 3.94 12.08
N ASN A 138 -23.23 4.76 11.78
CA ASN A 138 -24.60 4.30 11.68
C ASN A 138 -24.84 3.49 10.41
N PHE A 139 -24.06 3.73 9.35
CA PHE A 139 -24.22 3.12 8.03
C PHE A 139 -23.10 2.15 7.68
N TYR A 140 -21.91 2.31 8.29
CA TYR A 140 -20.71 1.57 7.96
C TYR A 140 -20.06 0.98 9.20
N GLU A 141 -19.30 -0.08 9.00
CA GLU A 141 -18.45 -0.75 9.98
C GLU A 141 -17.19 -1.30 9.27
N TYR A 142 -16.17 -1.65 10.05
CA TYR A 142 -15.04 -2.41 9.54
C TYR A 142 -15.38 -3.90 9.50
N ARG A 143 -14.94 -4.59 8.46
CA ARG A 143 -15.00 -6.05 8.31
C ARG A 143 -13.66 -6.59 7.86
N PHE A 144 -13.48 -7.88 8.02
CA PHE A 144 -12.27 -8.68 7.81
C PHE A 144 -11.23 -8.48 8.92
N ARG A 145 -10.72 -9.60 9.44
CA ARG A 145 -9.80 -9.62 10.59
C ARG A 145 -8.48 -8.93 10.32
N ILE A 146 -8.00 -9.06 9.07
CA ILE A 146 -6.79 -8.40 8.57
C ILE A 146 -7.09 -7.78 7.19
N HIS A 147 -6.39 -6.67 6.86
CA HIS A 147 -6.72 -5.81 5.71
C HIS A 147 -8.19 -5.36 5.76
N GLU A 148 -8.58 -4.97 6.93
CA GLU A 148 -9.92 -4.57 7.27
C GLU A 148 -10.42 -3.43 6.37
N GLN A 149 -11.66 -3.56 5.94
CA GLN A 149 -12.29 -2.62 5.01
C GLN A 149 -13.55 -2.01 5.60
N ILE A 150 -13.77 -0.73 5.33
CA ILE A 150 -15.04 -0.09 5.63
C ILE A 150 -16.11 -0.66 4.68
N THR A 151 -17.13 -1.26 5.25
CA THR A 151 -18.25 -1.86 4.51
C THR A 151 -19.60 -1.34 5.00
N PRO A 152 -20.62 -1.23 4.13
CA PRO A 152 -21.95 -0.89 4.60
C PRO A 152 -22.46 -1.96 5.58
N LYS A 153 -23.14 -1.53 6.61
CA LYS A 153 -23.86 -2.44 7.51
C LYS A 153 -24.97 -3.19 6.78
N ASN A 154 -25.29 -4.40 7.22
CA ASN A 154 -26.35 -5.25 6.66
C ASN A 154 -26.12 -5.73 5.21
N THR A 155 -24.88 -5.70 4.72
CA THR A 155 -24.51 -6.37 3.46
C THR A 155 -24.08 -7.80 3.73
N CYS A 156 -24.43 -8.74 2.84
CA CYS A 156 -23.89 -10.10 2.91
C CYS A 156 -22.40 -10.08 2.50
N LEU A 157 -21.61 -11.03 3.03
CA LEU A 157 -20.17 -11.13 2.69
C LEU A 157 -19.94 -11.40 1.19
N ASP A 158 -20.90 -12.05 0.52
CA ASP A 158 -20.84 -12.40 -0.90
C ASP A 158 -21.31 -11.26 -1.83
N ASP A 159 -21.86 -10.17 -1.27
CA ASP A 159 -22.32 -9.05 -2.07
C ASP A 159 -21.12 -8.29 -2.66
N LYS A 160 -21.16 -8.01 -3.96
CA LYS A 160 -20.22 -7.10 -4.61
C LYS A 160 -20.47 -5.67 -4.12
N VAL A 161 -19.87 -5.32 -2.98
CA VAL A 161 -20.06 -4.01 -2.38
C VAL A 161 -19.28 -2.97 -3.16
N VAL A 162 -19.98 -2.04 -3.79
CA VAL A 162 -19.38 -0.82 -4.35
C VAL A 162 -19.40 0.25 -3.27
N LEU A 163 -18.22 0.59 -2.76
CA LEU A 163 -18.06 1.67 -1.81
C LEU A 163 -18.19 3.03 -2.52
N HIS A 164 -19.25 3.78 -2.25
CA HIS A 164 -19.38 5.15 -2.73
C HIS A 164 -18.51 6.07 -1.89
N THR A 165 -17.59 6.80 -2.52
CA THR A 165 -16.59 7.62 -1.83
C THR A 165 -16.64 9.07 -2.26
N PHE A 166 -16.08 9.96 -1.42
CA PHE A 166 -15.84 11.37 -1.72
C PHE A 166 -14.46 11.78 -1.17
N LYS A 167 -13.81 12.76 -1.77
CA LYS A 167 -12.53 13.27 -1.30
C LYS A 167 -12.70 14.27 -0.17
N ILE A 168 -11.86 14.18 0.85
CA ILE A 168 -11.79 15.13 1.95
C ILE A 168 -10.42 15.83 1.97
N PRO A 169 -10.37 17.12 2.35
CA PRO A 169 -9.12 17.86 2.49
C PRO A 169 -8.44 17.51 3.84
N VAL A 170 -8.03 16.27 3.94
CA VAL A 170 -7.24 15.74 5.06
C VAL A 170 -6.02 15.06 4.47
N MET A 171 -4.84 15.44 4.97
CA MET A 171 -3.58 14.80 4.63
C MET A 171 -2.82 14.44 5.89
N VAL A 172 -2.34 13.21 5.94
CA VAL A 172 -1.43 12.73 6.99
C VAL A 172 -0.08 12.37 6.39
N GLU A 173 0.99 12.52 7.18
CA GLU A 173 2.29 11.94 6.91
C GLU A 173 2.42 10.63 7.68
N HIS A 174 2.76 9.55 6.99
CA HIS A 174 2.95 8.22 7.56
C HIS A 174 4.45 7.94 7.73
N HIS A 175 4.83 7.68 8.97
CA HIS A 175 6.22 7.47 9.40
C HIS A 175 6.58 5.99 9.68
N GLY A 176 5.64 5.08 9.53
CA GLY A 176 5.78 3.65 9.86
C GLY A 176 6.50 2.81 8.81
N TYR A 177 6.95 3.39 7.69
CA TYR A 177 7.67 2.65 6.65
C TYR A 177 9.18 2.52 6.89
N ASP A 178 9.77 3.39 7.71
CA ASP A 178 11.22 3.37 8.03
C ASP A 178 11.51 2.41 9.21
N LEU A 179 10.96 1.19 9.14
CA LEU A 179 11.27 0.14 10.12
C LEU A 179 12.60 -0.53 9.77
N PRO A 180 13.42 -0.89 10.78
CA PRO A 180 14.54 -1.78 10.57
C PRO A 180 14.08 -3.05 9.87
N GLN A 181 14.94 -3.63 9.02
CA GLN A 181 14.59 -4.81 8.22
C GLN A 181 14.07 -5.96 9.08
N GLU A 182 14.65 -6.17 10.26
CA GLU A 182 14.22 -7.22 11.19
C GLU A 182 12.80 -6.99 11.71
N GLU A 183 12.45 -5.78 12.10
CA GLU A 183 11.10 -5.43 12.57
C GLU A 183 10.07 -5.57 11.43
N MET A 184 10.45 -5.20 10.20
CA MET A 184 9.60 -5.37 9.02
C MET A 184 9.32 -6.86 8.77
N LEU A 185 10.34 -7.72 8.85
CA LEU A 185 10.16 -9.17 8.69
C LEU A 185 9.27 -9.77 9.77
N GLN A 186 9.46 -9.39 11.05
CA GLN A 186 8.59 -9.82 12.15
C GLN A 186 7.13 -9.37 11.95
N LYS A 187 6.93 -8.15 11.45
CA LYS A 187 5.58 -7.65 11.08
C LYS A 187 4.96 -8.50 9.98
N GLN A 188 5.73 -8.90 8.97
CA GLN A 188 5.22 -9.75 7.88
C GLN A 188 4.91 -11.18 8.34
N GLU A 189 5.72 -11.77 9.23
CA GLU A 189 5.42 -13.09 9.83
C GLU A 189 4.08 -13.06 10.57
N ARG A 190 3.89 -12.09 11.47
CA ARG A 190 2.62 -11.92 12.19
C ARG A 190 1.44 -11.73 11.24
N ASN A 191 1.61 -10.91 10.20
CA ASN A 191 0.57 -10.70 9.20
C ASN A 191 0.23 -12.00 8.47
N LEU A 192 1.24 -12.79 8.11
CA LEU A 192 1.05 -14.08 7.44
C LEU A 192 0.25 -15.06 8.30
N GLU A 193 0.53 -15.15 9.60
CA GLU A 193 -0.25 -15.99 10.54
C GLU A 193 -1.73 -15.57 10.59
N LEU A 194 -1.99 -14.25 10.65
CA LEU A 194 -3.35 -13.71 10.65
C LEU A 194 -4.09 -13.99 9.33
N LEU A 195 -3.39 -13.84 8.19
CA LEU A 195 -3.94 -14.13 6.86
C LEU A 195 -4.28 -15.62 6.70
N GLN A 196 -3.41 -16.50 7.18
CA GLN A 196 -3.65 -17.94 7.16
C GLN A 196 -4.84 -18.34 8.05
N SER A 197 -4.98 -17.71 9.22
CA SER A 197 -6.14 -17.90 10.09
C SER A 197 -7.44 -17.43 9.42
N ALA A 198 -7.41 -16.25 8.77
CA ALA A 198 -8.57 -15.72 8.05
C ALA A 198 -8.96 -16.59 6.85
N LEU A 199 -7.97 -17.17 6.17
CA LEU A 199 -8.20 -18.09 5.05
C LEU A 199 -8.93 -19.37 5.51
N GLY A 200 -8.67 -19.84 6.73
CA GLY A 200 -9.38 -20.98 7.32
C GLY A 200 -10.90 -20.75 7.46
N GLU A 201 -11.32 -19.49 7.55
CA GLU A 201 -12.74 -19.09 7.64
C GLU A 201 -13.36 -18.80 6.25
N ASN A 202 -12.55 -18.34 5.28
CA ASN A 202 -12.98 -18.02 3.92
C ASN A 202 -11.92 -18.40 2.88
N ALA A 203 -11.88 -19.67 2.52
CA ALA A 203 -10.93 -20.21 1.54
C ALA A 203 -11.15 -19.71 0.09
N TYR A 204 -12.23 -18.98 -0.16
CA TYR A 204 -12.61 -18.46 -1.50
C TYR A 204 -12.34 -16.96 -1.65
N ASP A 205 -11.40 -16.40 -0.90
CA ASP A 205 -11.05 -14.98 -0.99
C ASP A 205 -9.77 -14.79 -1.80
N ASP A 206 -9.93 -14.34 -3.05
CA ASP A 206 -8.81 -14.05 -3.96
C ASP A 206 -7.87 -12.96 -3.42
N TYR A 207 -8.39 -12.00 -2.66
CA TYR A 207 -7.60 -10.93 -2.06
C TYR A 207 -6.70 -11.45 -0.92
N LEU A 208 -7.20 -12.36 -0.09
CA LEU A 208 -6.38 -12.98 0.96
C LEU A 208 -5.19 -13.74 0.37
N TYR A 209 -5.39 -14.51 -0.68
CA TYR A 209 -4.29 -15.19 -1.36
C TYR A 209 -3.27 -14.23 -1.97
N PHE A 210 -3.72 -13.10 -2.53
CA PHE A 210 -2.82 -12.05 -2.99
C PHE A 210 -1.98 -11.48 -1.83
N GLN A 211 -2.58 -11.20 -0.68
CA GLN A 211 -1.87 -10.70 0.51
C GLN A 211 -0.87 -11.72 1.08
N ILE A 212 -1.24 -13.00 1.11
CA ILE A 212 -0.33 -14.10 1.48
C ILE A 212 0.86 -14.15 0.52
N ALA A 213 0.63 -14.01 -0.78
CA ALA A 213 1.69 -13.98 -1.76
C ALA A 213 2.66 -12.80 -1.55
N GLN A 214 2.14 -11.59 -1.26
CA GLN A 214 2.96 -10.43 -0.96
C GLN A 214 3.80 -10.62 0.32
N SER A 215 3.19 -11.12 1.40
CA SER A 215 3.90 -11.37 2.66
C SER A 215 5.02 -12.40 2.47
N ASN A 216 4.74 -13.51 1.79
CA ASN A 216 5.77 -14.51 1.48
C ASN A 216 6.87 -13.97 0.56
N TYR A 217 6.53 -13.11 -0.42
CA TYR A 217 7.53 -12.48 -1.28
C TYR A 217 8.50 -11.58 -0.48
N ILE A 218 7.98 -10.78 0.46
CA ILE A 218 8.78 -9.93 1.35
C ILE A 218 9.66 -10.78 2.28
N LEU A 219 9.13 -11.93 2.75
CA LEU A 219 9.85 -12.90 3.57
C LEU A 219 10.84 -13.77 2.77
N HIS A 220 11.02 -13.50 1.46
CA HIS A 220 11.86 -14.26 0.53
C HIS A 220 11.47 -15.76 0.38
N ARG A 221 10.24 -16.12 0.72
CA ARG A 221 9.63 -17.44 0.54
C ARG A 221 8.99 -17.51 -0.85
N TYR A 222 9.81 -17.55 -1.89
CA TYR A 222 9.34 -17.33 -3.26
C TYR A 222 8.45 -18.45 -3.80
N GLU A 223 8.67 -19.70 -3.40
CA GLU A 223 7.83 -20.84 -3.83
C GLU A 223 6.45 -20.77 -3.19
N GLU A 224 6.37 -20.44 -1.90
CA GLU A 224 5.10 -20.21 -1.20
C GLU A 224 4.36 -18.98 -1.77
N ALA A 225 5.10 -17.93 -2.11
CA ALA A 225 4.54 -16.76 -2.79
C ALA A 225 3.96 -17.14 -4.16
N ALA A 226 4.66 -18.00 -4.92
CA ALA A 226 4.21 -18.49 -6.23
C ALA A 226 2.92 -19.31 -6.10
N ALA A 227 2.88 -20.24 -5.16
CA ALA A 227 1.68 -21.05 -4.91
C ALA A 227 0.48 -20.18 -4.54
N ALA A 228 0.67 -19.18 -3.65
CA ALA A 228 -0.40 -18.29 -3.22
C ALA A 228 -0.90 -17.40 -4.35
N ILE A 229 -0.01 -16.78 -5.15
CA ILE A 229 -0.43 -15.89 -6.24
C ILE A 229 -1.11 -16.66 -7.38
N GLU A 230 -0.67 -17.88 -7.66
CA GLU A 230 -1.34 -18.77 -8.62
C GLU A 230 -2.76 -19.11 -8.13
N HIS A 231 -2.91 -19.40 -6.84
CA HIS A 231 -4.23 -19.66 -6.28
C HIS A 231 -5.17 -18.46 -6.42
N CYS A 232 -4.68 -17.25 -6.11
CA CYS A 232 -5.43 -16.01 -6.32
C CYS A 232 -5.95 -15.90 -7.77
N PHE A 233 -5.08 -16.07 -8.76
CA PHE A 233 -5.48 -15.93 -10.19
C PHE A 233 -6.30 -17.09 -10.72
N ASN A 234 -6.18 -18.29 -10.15
CA ASN A 234 -7.03 -19.45 -10.50
C ASN A 234 -8.50 -19.25 -10.08
N MET A 235 -8.75 -18.38 -9.10
CA MET A 235 -10.11 -17.96 -8.71
C MET A 235 -10.73 -16.98 -9.71
N ASN A 236 -10.00 -16.60 -10.77
CA ASN A 236 -10.44 -15.69 -11.83
C ASN A 236 -10.97 -14.35 -11.31
N PRO A 237 -10.16 -13.59 -10.54
CA PRO A 237 -10.59 -12.35 -9.92
C PRO A 237 -11.04 -11.30 -10.95
N ASP A 238 -12.02 -10.48 -10.56
CA ASP A 238 -12.45 -9.37 -11.41
C ASP A 238 -11.30 -8.35 -11.54
N VAL A 239 -10.81 -8.17 -12.76
CA VAL A 239 -9.71 -7.25 -13.11
C VAL A 239 -9.97 -5.79 -12.69
N ARG A 240 -11.23 -5.40 -12.48
CA ARG A 240 -11.64 -4.07 -12.04
C ARG A 240 -11.44 -3.84 -10.54
N LYS A 241 -11.19 -4.88 -9.75
CA LYS A 241 -10.84 -4.73 -8.33
C LYS A 241 -9.56 -3.91 -8.19
N GLY A 242 -9.54 -2.95 -7.25
CA GLY A 242 -8.44 -1.99 -7.10
C GLY A 242 -7.07 -2.66 -6.91
N TYR A 243 -6.99 -3.75 -6.15
CA TYR A 243 -5.74 -4.45 -5.89
C TYR A 243 -5.15 -5.16 -7.14
N MET A 244 -5.95 -5.42 -8.17
CA MET A 244 -5.48 -6.11 -9.38
C MET A 244 -4.38 -5.33 -10.11
N LYS A 245 -4.38 -4.00 -10.00
CA LYS A 245 -3.30 -3.17 -10.55
C LYS A 245 -1.93 -3.48 -9.95
N VAL A 246 -1.92 -3.96 -8.70
CA VAL A 246 -0.70 -4.39 -7.98
C VAL A 246 -0.49 -5.91 -8.13
N ALA A 247 -1.56 -6.70 -8.08
CA ALA A 247 -1.47 -8.16 -8.15
C ALA A 247 -0.89 -8.67 -9.48
N ILE A 248 -1.27 -8.06 -10.61
CA ILE A 248 -0.79 -8.48 -11.93
C ILE A 248 0.74 -8.32 -12.07
N PRO A 249 1.37 -7.16 -11.79
CA PRO A 249 2.82 -7.06 -11.81
C PRO A 249 3.49 -7.90 -10.71
N THR A 250 2.85 -8.07 -9.55
CA THR A 250 3.37 -8.92 -8.46
C THR A 250 3.48 -10.39 -8.89
N TYR A 251 2.50 -10.91 -9.62
CA TYR A 251 2.59 -12.26 -10.21
C TYR A 251 3.88 -12.41 -11.03
N ALA A 252 4.13 -11.46 -11.95
CA ALA A 252 5.32 -11.53 -12.79
C ALA A 252 6.62 -11.43 -11.99
N ARG A 253 6.68 -10.56 -10.97
CA ARG A 253 7.85 -10.48 -10.07
C ARG A 253 8.12 -11.80 -9.36
N ILE A 254 7.09 -12.44 -8.82
CA ILE A 254 7.20 -13.72 -8.12
C ILE A 254 7.67 -14.81 -9.08
N MET A 255 7.01 -14.98 -10.24
CA MET A 255 7.33 -16.03 -11.20
C MET A 255 8.77 -15.90 -11.73
N ARG A 256 9.25 -14.67 -11.94
CA ARG A 256 10.66 -14.45 -12.32
C ARG A 256 11.63 -14.88 -11.20
N LYS A 257 11.29 -14.68 -9.92
CA LYS A 257 12.13 -15.13 -8.80
C LYS A 257 12.27 -16.65 -8.74
N VAL A 258 11.21 -17.37 -9.06
CA VAL A 258 11.21 -18.85 -9.16
C VAL A 258 11.60 -19.36 -10.55
N LYS A 259 12.17 -18.48 -11.42
CA LYS A 259 12.67 -18.82 -12.77
C LYS A 259 11.59 -19.35 -13.74
N ARG A 260 10.36 -18.90 -13.56
CA ARG A 260 9.22 -19.24 -14.42
C ARG A 260 8.80 -18.04 -15.28
N SER A 261 9.76 -17.47 -16.00
CA SER A 261 9.57 -16.24 -16.79
C SER A 261 8.61 -16.41 -17.96
N GLU A 262 8.44 -17.61 -18.49
CA GLU A 262 7.43 -17.92 -19.51
C GLU A 262 6.01 -17.75 -18.96
N ASP A 263 5.76 -18.23 -17.73
CA ASP A 263 4.45 -18.05 -17.07
C ASP A 263 4.19 -16.60 -16.76
N ALA A 264 5.21 -15.85 -16.28
CA ALA A 264 5.14 -14.42 -16.09
C ALA A 264 4.79 -13.68 -17.39
N LEU A 265 5.43 -14.04 -18.50
CA LEU A 265 5.17 -13.45 -19.82
C LEU A 265 3.74 -13.69 -20.29
N LYS A 266 3.27 -14.93 -20.23
CA LYS A 266 1.89 -15.29 -20.59
C LYS A 266 0.87 -14.51 -19.75
N HIS A 267 1.15 -14.40 -18.44
CA HIS A 267 0.29 -13.66 -17.53
C HIS A 267 0.23 -12.17 -17.88
N LEU A 268 1.37 -11.50 -18.05
CA LEU A 268 1.41 -10.09 -18.43
C LEU A 268 0.67 -9.86 -19.76
N LEU A 269 0.91 -10.67 -20.78
CA LEU A 269 0.24 -10.55 -22.08
C LEU A 269 -1.29 -10.68 -21.98
N ARG A 270 -1.79 -11.51 -21.06
CA ARG A 270 -3.24 -11.64 -20.81
C ARG A 270 -3.87 -10.34 -20.31
N TYR A 271 -3.12 -9.53 -19.57
CA TYR A 271 -3.61 -8.31 -18.90
C TYR A 271 -3.10 -7.00 -19.50
N GLN A 272 -2.46 -7.04 -20.66
CA GLN A 272 -1.80 -5.88 -21.29
C GLN A 272 -2.73 -4.70 -21.60
N GLU A 273 -4.04 -4.93 -21.77
CA GLU A 273 -5.02 -3.88 -22.04
C GLU A 273 -5.50 -3.15 -20.78
N TYR A 274 -5.21 -3.69 -19.61
CA TYR A 274 -5.71 -3.16 -18.32
C TYR A 274 -4.71 -2.29 -17.58
N ILE A 275 -3.42 -2.41 -17.90
CA ILE A 275 -2.34 -1.72 -17.18
C ILE A 275 -1.37 -1.11 -18.19
N ASN A 276 -1.13 0.20 -18.04
CA ASN A 276 -0.15 0.93 -18.83
C ASN A 276 0.73 1.77 -17.90
N THR A 277 1.62 1.11 -17.14
CA THR A 277 2.59 1.73 -16.24
C THR A 277 4.01 1.36 -16.63
N ALA A 278 4.97 2.22 -16.25
CA ALA A 278 6.40 1.94 -16.46
C ALA A 278 6.80 0.60 -15.82
N GLU A 279 6.29 0.31 -14.62
CA GLU A 279 6.54 -0.95 -13.92
C GLU A 279 6.06 -2.17 -14.69
N TYR A 280 4.82 -2.15 -15.16
CA TYR A 280 4.28 -3.24 -15.97
C TYR A 280 5.11 -3.46 -17.25
N SER A 281 5.44 -2.38 -17.95
CA SER A 281 6.22 -2.42 -19.19
C SER A 281 7.66 -2.88 -18.94
N TYR A 282 8.27 -2.47 -17.83
CA TYR A 282 9.58 -2.94 -17.42
C TYR A 282 9.59 -4.46 -17.16
N LEU A 283 8.62 -4.97 -16.38
CA LEU A 283 8.50 -6.40 -16.11
C LEU A 283 8.26 -7.20 -17.41
N LEU A 284 7.42 -6.69 -18.31
CA LEU A 284 7.18 -7.29 -19.61
C LEU A 284 8.47 -7.36 -20.45
N GLY A 285 9.24 -6.29 -20.47
CA GLY A 285 10.55 -6.24 -21.14
C GLY A 285 11.54 -7.24 -20.55
N CYS A 286 11.60 -7.36 -19.22
CA CYS A 286 12.40 -8.35 -18.53
C CYS A 286 12.01 -9.79 -18.91
N CYS A 287 10.70 -10.08 -18.89
CA CYS A 287 10.20 -11.42 -19.25
C CYS A 287 10.52 -11.77 -20.69
N TYR A 288 10.34 -10.83 -21.64
CA TYR A 288 10.76 -11.05 -23.03
C TYR A 288 12.25 -11.38 -23.13
N GLN A 289 13.12 -10.63 -22.44
CA GLN A 289 14.57 -10.88 -22.45
C GLN A 289 14.90 -12.27 -21.88
N GLU A 290 14.29 -12.65 -20.75
CA GLU A 290 14.52 -13.93 -20.09
C GLU A 290 13.99 -15.13 -20.93
N CYS A 291 12.98 -14.89 -21.78
CA CYS A 291 12.46 -15.87 -22.73
C CYS A 291 13.20 -15.86 -24.09
N GLY A 292 14.28 -15.06 -24.25
CA GLY A 292 15.07 -14.98 -25.48
C GLY A 292 14.46 -14.13 -26.59
N GLU A 293 13.34 -13.44 -26.35
CA GLU A 293 12.66 -12.57 -27.32
C GLU A 293 13.28 -11.16 -27.34
N ASN A 294 14.61 -11.10 -27.64
CA ASN A 294 15.44 -9.91 -27.46
C ASN A 294 14.92 -8.66 -28.20
N LEU A 295 14.35 -8.80 -29.40
CA LEU A 295 13.81 -7.65 -30.13
C LEU A 295 12.58 -7.06 -29.44
N LYS A 296 11.66 -7.90 -28.97
CA LYS A 296 10.49 -7.43 -28.22
C LYS A 296 10.89 -6.82 -26.89
N ALA A 297 11.87 -7.42 -26.20
CA ALA A 297 12.44 -6.88 -24.96
C ALA A 297 12.99 -5.46 -25.21
N LEU A 298 13.81 -5.30 -26.24
CA LEU A 298 14.41 -4.00 -26.59
C LEU A 298 13.34 -2.93 -26.86
N LEU A 299 12.38 -3.23 -27.74
CA LEU A 299 11.31 -2.28 -28.07
C LEU A 299 10.46 -1.90 -26.84
N THR A 300 10.18 -2.87 -25.98
CA THR A 300 9.40 -2.64 -24.76
C THR A 300 10.17 -1.77 -23.76
N LEU A 301 11.45 -2.09 -23.51
CA LEU A 301 12.27 -1.33 -22.57
C LEU A 301 12.58 0.09 -23.06
N VAL A 302 12.80 0.27 -24.39
CA VAL A 302 12.95 1.62 -24.97
C VAL A 302 11.68 2.45 -24.75
N LYS A 303 10.48 1.86 -24.87
CA LYS A 303 9.24 2.55 -24.56
C LYS A 303 9.20 3.00 -23.09
N VAL A 304 9.70 2.18 -22.15
CA VAL A 304 9.74 2.55 -20.72
C VAL A 304 10.53 3.83 -20.49
N THR A 305 11.64 4.05 -21.19
CA THR A 305 12.46 5.28 -21.02
C THR A 305 11.72 6.56 -21.40
N GLN A 306 10.56 6.47 -22.05
CA GLN A 306 9.74 7.60 -22.51
C GLN A 306 8.44 7.74 -21.67
N MET A 307 8.21 6.88 -20.69
CA MET A 307 7.01 6.92 -19.87
C MET A 307 7.14 7.97 -18.76
N ALA A 308 6.05 8.71 -18.53
CA ALA A 308 6.04 9.80 -17.54
C ALA A 308 6.21 9.32 -16.09
N ASP A 309 5.93 8.04 -15.83
CA ASP A 309 6.01 7.41 -14.52
C ASP A 309 7.28 6.54 -14.36
N ILE A 310 8.31 6.72 -15.19
CA ILE A 310 9.57 5.95 -15.10
C ILE A 310 10.25 6.11 -13.75
N ASP A 311 10.17 7.29 -13.16
CA ASP A 311 10.79 7.60 -11.86
C ASP A 311 10.15 6.80 -10.70
N MET A 312 8.92 6.31 -10.88
CA MET A 312 8.26 5.42 -9.92
C MET A 312 8.93 4.04 -9.83
N LEU A 313 9.79 3.69 -10.81
CA LEU A 313 10.60 2.47 -10.76
C LEU A 313 11.76 2.55 -9.74
N GLY A 314 12.14 3.73 -9.27
CA GLY A 314 13.29 3.91 -8.39
C GLY A 314 14.58 3.34 -9.01
N GLU A 315 15.28 2.47 -8.30
CA GLU A 315 16.51 1.83 -8.80
C GLU A 315 16.29 1.00 -10.09
N ALA A 316 15.11 0.45 -10.30
CA ALA A 316 14.84 -0.31 -11.53
C ALA A 316 14.79 0.58 -12.78
N ALA A 317 14.63 1.90 -12.65
CA ALA A 317 14.75 2.82 -13.79
C ALA A 317 16.16 2.79 -14.41
N TYR A 318 17.19 2.67 -13.58
CA TYR A 318 18.57 2.51 -14.07
C TYR A 318 18.78 1.15 -14.75
N ASP A 319 18.18 0.08 -14.23
CA ASP A 319 18.25 -1.26 -14.82
C ASP A 319 17.61 -1.30 -16.23
N VAL A 320 16.58 -0.47 -16.50
CA VAL A 320 16.00 -0.34 -17.85
C VAL A 320 17.08 0.00 -18.88
N TYR A 321 17.88 1.04 -18.62
CA TYR A 321 18.94 1.48 -19.53
C TYR A 321 20.05 0.42 -19.66
N VAL A 322 20.44 -0.20 -18.55
CA VAL A 322 21.44 -1.28 -18.54
C VAL A 322 21.00 -2.45 -19.40
N ARG A 323 19.75 -2.90 -19.27
CA ARG A 323 19.18 -3.98 -20.10
C ARG A 323 19.15 -3.63 -21.58
N ILE A 324 18.78 -2.39 -21.91
CA ILE A 324 18.79 -1.92 -23.30
C ILE A 324 20.22 -1.99 -23.88
N MET A 325 21.23 -1.54 -23.12
CA MET A 325 22.63 -1.63 -23.55
C MET A 325 23.09 -3.08 -23.75
N ILE A 326 22.71 -3.99 -22.84
CA ILE A 326 22.98 -5.43 -22.97
C ILE A 326 22.36 -5.99 -24.26
N LEU A 327 21.09 -5.64 -24.56
CA LEU A 327 20.40 -6.12 -25.76
C LEU A 327 21.03 -5.56 -27.06
N HIS A 328 21.45 -4.30 -27.08
CA HIS A 328 22.19 -3.72 -28.18
C HIS A 328 23.55 -4.40 -28.37
N ASN A 329 24.28 -4.68 -27.28
CA ASN A 329 25.54 -5.37 -27.34
C ASN A 329 25.41 -6.79 -27.91
N LEU A 330 24.37 -7.53 -27.47
CA LEU A 330 24.05 -8.87 -27.98
C LEU A 330 23.75 -8.87 -29.49
N SER A 331 23.20 -7.77 -30.02
CA SER A 331 22.94 -7.61 -31.47
C SER A 331 24.09 -7.01 -32.23
N GLY A 332 25.26 -6.73 -31.61
CA GLY A 332 26.41 -6.10 -32.21
C GLY A 332 26.24 -4.60 -32.51
N ASN A 333 25.19 -3.96 -32.04
CA ASN A 333 24.90 -2.54 -32.28
C ASN A 333 25.62 -1.66 -31.23
N GLN A 334 26.89 -1.35 -31.49
CA GLN A 334 27.72 -0.50 -30.62
C GLN A 334 27.24 0.95 -30.55
N GLU A 335 26.65 1.50 -31.61
CA GLU A 335 26.06 2.84 -31.59
C GLU A 335 24.89 2.93 -30.58
N GLY A 336 24.04 1.92 -30.59
CA GLY A 336 22.94 1.80 -29.59
C GLY A 336 23.46 1.73 -28.16
N VAL A 337 24.53 0.95 -27.91
CA VAL A 337 25.16 0.89 -26.60
C VAL A 337 25.63 2.27 -26.14
N MET A 338 26.37 2.99 -27.01
CA MET A 338 26.89 4.32 -26.68
C MET A 338 25.78 5.34 -26.46
N PHE A 339 24.74 5.31 -27.29
CA PHE A 339 23.58 6.19 -27.16
C PHE A 339 22.88 6.02 -25.80
N PHE A 340 22.55 4.78 -25.41
CA PHE A 340 21.85 4.53 -24.15
C PHE A 340 22.76 4.68 -22.92
N LYS A 341 24.08 4.52 -23.08
CA LYS A 341 25.06 4.89 -22.06
C LYS A 341 24.97 6.39 -21.72
N GLN A 342 24.97 7.22 -22.73
CA GLN A 342 24.82 8.67 -22.55
C GLN A 342 23.48 9.02 -21.91
N ARG A 343 22.38 8.41 -22.37
CA ARG A 343 21.05 8.61 -21.78
C ARG A 343 20.98 8.22 -20.31
N LEU A 344 21.65 7.13 -19.92
CA LEU A 344 21.75 6.71 -18.52
C LEU A 344 22.54 7.72 -17.68
N GLU A 345 23.64 8.27 -18.20
CA GLU A 345 24.40 9.33 -17.54
C GLU A 345 23.56 10.60 -17.34
N GLU A 346 22.83 11.04 -18.39
CA GLU A 346 21.91 12.17 -18.34
C GLU A 346 20.79 11.94 -17.31
N TYR A 347 20.17 10.76 -17.30
CA TYR A 347 19.14 10.37 -16.33
C TYR A 347 19.69 10.37 -14.91
N GLY A 348 20.88 9.81 -14.69
CA GLY A 348 21.54 9.84 -13.37
C GLY A 348 21.80 11.27 -12.89
N LEU A 349 22.35 12.13 -13.77
CA LEU A 349 22.64 13.53 -13.42
C LEU A 349 21.36 14.32 -13.07
N SER A 350 20.26 14.11 -13.78
CA SER A 350 18.97 14.75 -13.49
C SER A 350 18.40 14.34 -12.11
N HIS A 351 18.84 13.19 -11.58
CA HIS A 351 18.47 12.66 -10.28
C HIS A 351 19.61 12.76 -9.24
N GLY A 352 20.58 13.66 -9.46
CA GLY A 352 21.68 13.91 -8.50
C GLY A 352 22.70 12.77 -8.39
N ARG A 353 22.67 11.77 -9.29
CA ARG A 353 23.52 10.58 -9.23
C ARG A 353 24.54 10.58 -10.38
N LYS A 354 25.83 10.52 -10.04
CA LYS A 354 26.89 10.32 -11.04
C LYS A 354 27.06 8.83 -11.33
N ILE A 355 26.79 8.42 -12.57
CA ILE A 355 26.99 7.05 -13.02
C ILE A 355 28.46 6.87 -13.42
N VAL A 356 29.11 5.85 -12.87
CA VAL A 356 30.49 5.46 -13.21
C VAL A 356 30.45 4.05 -13.77
N PHE A 357 30.86 3.89 -15.01
CA PHE A 357 31.02 2.57 -15.62
C PHE A 357 32.42 2.05 -15.32
N GLN A 358 32.50 0.88 -14.76
CA GLN A 358 33.74 0.13 -14.54
C GLN A 358 34.09 -0.70 -15.77
#